data_9a8a3f6dded850c88cce654914c758c4
#
_entry.id   9a8a3f6dded850c88cce654914c758c4
#
_cell.length_a   1.000
_cell.length_b   1.000
_cell.length_c   1.000
_cell.angle_alpha   90.00
_cell.angle_beta   90.00
_cell.angle_gamma   90.00
#
_symmetry.space_group_name_H-M   'P 1'
#
loop_
_entity.id
_entity.type
_entity.pdbx_description
1 polymer ?
#
loop_
_entity_poly.entity_id
_entity_poly.type
_entity_poly.pdbx_seq_one_letter_code
_entity_poly.pdbx_strand_id
1 'polypeptide(L)'
;VEITLNELAAHLDGRVIGDGTVLIKGVNGLDEAREGDLSFLANPRYQEKIITTGAGAVLVKPGVECPGKNLLVVTDPYAAFGRALELFHRRQRPAPGIHPQAIIATGAEVDPEATIYPQVYVGAGAIIAARAVLHPGVVIGDNAAVGA
;
A
#
# COMPACT_ATOMS: atom_id res chain seq x y z
N VAL A 1 -8.23 -4.44 -4.53
CA VAL A 1 -8.57 -5.42 -3.48
C VAL A 1 -9.88 -4.98 -2.84
N GLU A 2 -10.84 -5.91 -2.70
CA GLU A 2 -12.05 -5.72 -1.91
C GLU A 2 -12.01 -6.76 -0.79
N ILE A 3 -12.25 -6.33 0.44
CA ILE A 3 -12.16 -7.19 1.63
C ILE A 3 -13.25 -6.80 2.62
N THR A 4 -13.84 -7.76 3.31
CA THR A 4 -14.81 -7.46 4.36
C THR A 4 -14.13 -6.84 5.58
N LEU A 5 -14.87 -6.05 6.35
CA LEU A 5 -14.34 -5.43 7.57
C LEU A 5 -13.88 -6.49 8.59
N ASN A 6 -14.53 -7.66 8.65
CA ASN A 6 -14.09 -8.78 9.50
C ASN A 6 -12.74 -9.35 9.06
N GLU A 7 -12.53 -9.57 7.76
CA GLU A 7 -11.25 -10.04 7.23
C GLU A 7 -10.14 -9.00 7.44
N LEU A 8 -10.48 -7.72 7.24
CA LEU A 8 -9.56 -6.62 7.50
C LEU A 8 -9.17 -6.54 8.99
N ALA A 9 -10.13 -6.76 9.90
CA ALA A 9 -9.89 -6.83 11.34
C ALA A 9 -8.89 -7.94 11.70
N ALA A 10 -9.01 -9.11 11.08
CA ALA A 10 -8.06 -10.20 11.29
C ALA A 10 -6.64 -9.83 10.81
N HIS A 11 -6.51 -9.08 9.71
CA HIS A 11 -5.22 -8.61 9.19
C HIS A 11 -4.58 -7.51 10.07
N LEU A 12 -5.39 -6.72 10.73
CA LEU A 12 -4.93 -5.57 11.52
C LEU A 12 -4.91 -5.85 13.04
N ASP A 13 -5.19 -7.10 13.46
CA ASP A 13 -5.30 -7.51 14.86
C ASP A 13 -6.31 -6.66 15.64
N GLY A 14 -7.43 -6.34 14.99
CA GLY A 14 -8.47 -5.47 15.49
C GLY A 14 -9.78 -6.19 15.83
N ARG A 15 -10.70 -5.45 16.44
CA ARG A 15 -12.06 -5.89 16.76
C ARG A 15 -13.09 -5.00 16.11
N VAL A 16 -14.05 -5.58 15.41
CA VAL A 16 -15.15 -4.85 14.78
C VAL A 16 -16.25 -4.50 15.79
N ILE A 17 -16.76 -3.28 15.71
CA ILE A 17 -18.01 -2.83 16.32
C ILE A 17 -18.90 -2.34 15.19
N GLY A 18 -20.08 -2.93 15.03
CA GLY A 18 -21.00 -2.67 13.94
C GLY A 18 -21.06 -3.81 12.92
N ASP A 19 -21.33 -3.49 11.65
CA ASP A 19 -21.47 -4.49 10.59
C ASP A 19 -20.08 -4.88 10.02
N GLY A 20 -19.63 -6.07 10.37
CA GLY A 20 -18.36 -6.63 9.87
C GLY A 20 -18.39 -7.13 8.42
N THR A 21 -19.57 -7.17 7.79
CA THR A 21 -19.72 -7.64 6.40
C THR A 21 -19.53 -6.53 5.37
N VAL A 22 -19.44 -5.28 5.81
CA VAL A 22 -19.18 -4.13 4.95
C VAL A 22 -17.89 -4.33 4.15
N LEU A 23 -17.97 -4.11 2.84
CA LEU A 23 -16.84 -4.22 1.92
C LEU A 23 -15.99 -2.95 1.96
N ILE A 24 -14.72 -3.12 2.24
CA ILE A 24 -13.71 -2.08 2.18
C ILE A 24 -12.90 -2.23 0.89
N LYS A 25 -12.78 -1.14 0.14
CA LYS A 25 -12.16 -1.08 -1.19
C LYS A 25 -10.95 -0.17 -1.24
N GLY A 26 -10.81 0.69 -0.23
CA GLY A 26 -9.75 1.68 -0.18
C GLY A 26 -9.54 2.25 1.21
N VAL A 27 -8.64 3.20 1.31
CA VAL A 27 -8.32 3.94 2.54
C VAL A 27 -8.23 5.43 2.23
N ASN A 28 -8.88 6.25 3.06
CA ASN A 28 -8.91 7.70 2.90
C ASN A 28 -8.97 8.43 4.26
N GLY A 29 -8.64 9.72 4.27
CA GLY A 29 -8.83 10.58 5.44
C GLY A 29 -10.31 10.75 5.79
N LEU A 30 -10.63 11.11 7.07
CA LEU A 30 -12.01 11.24 7.54
C LEU A 30 -12.88 12.17 6.70
N ASP A 31 -12.31 13.26 6.20
CA ASP A 31 -13.03 14.30 5.44
C ASP A 31 -13.28 13.89 3.97
N GLU A 32 -12.48 12.99 3.43
CA GLU A 32 -12.51 12.58 2.01
C GLU A 32 -13.07 11.17 1.81
N ALA A 33 -13.20 10.40 2.89
CA ALA A 33 -13.64 9.01 2.84
C ALA A 33 -15.09 8.88 2.38
N ARG A 34 -15.34 7.84 1.58
CA ARG A 34 -16.64 7.46 1.02
C ARG A 34 -17.06 6.08 1.53
N GLU A 35 -18.30 5.71 1.24
CA GLU A 35 -18.77 4.35 1.44
C GLU A 35 -17.82 3.35 0.75
N GLY A 36 -17.32 2.39 1.51
CA GLY A 36 -16.27 1.46 1.06
C GLY A 36 -14.84 1.88 1.40
N ASP A 37 -14.60 3.05 1.96
CA ASP A 37 -13.29 3.44 2.46
C ASP A 37 -13.14 3.12 3.96
N LEU A 38 -11.95 2.66 4.33
CA LEU A 38 -11.47 2.66 5.70
C LEU A 38 -10.84 4.02 6.01
N SER A 39 -11.23 4.63 7.11
CA SER A 39 -10.56 5.83 7.63
C SER A 39 -9.96 5.57 9.02
N PHE A 40 -9.35 6.58 9.62
CA PHE A 40 -8.77 6.44 10.95
C PHE A 40 -8.91 7.71 11.79
N LEU A 41 -9.07 7.51 13.10
CA LEU A 41 -9.04 8.57 14.10
C LEU A 41 -7.75 8.46 14.91
N ALA A 42 -6.73 9.27 14.55
CA ALA A 42 -5.48 9.30 15.29
C ALA A 42 -5.57 10.21 16.54
N ASN A 43 -6.35 11.28 16.46
CA ASN A 43 -6.47 12.26 17.54
C ASN A 43 -7.92 12.34 18.06
N PRO A 44 -8.16 12.05 19.35
CA PRO A 44 -9.50 12.11 19.95
C PRO A 44 -10.24 13.45 19.77
N ARG A 45 -9.52 14.56 19.56
CA ARG A 45 -10.11 15.88 19.31
C ARG A 45 -10.98 15.92 18.05
N TYR A 46 -10.76 15.00 17.11
CA TYR A 46 -11.53 14.91 15.88
C TYR A 46 -12.62 13.84 15.92
N GLN A 47 -12.99 13.37 17.12
CA GLN A 47 -14.02 12.33 17.29
C GLN A 47 -15.36 12.73 16.66
N GLU A 48 -15.73 14.00 16.70
CA GLU A 48 -16.95 14.50 16.06
C GLU A 48 -16.96 14.25 14.53
N LYS A 49 -15.81 14.21 13.89
CA LYS A 49 -15.71 13.92 12.46
C LYS A 49 -16.09 12.48 12.10
N ILE A 50 -16.06 11.54 13.05
CA ILE A 50 -16.54 10.17 12.84
C ILE A 50 -18.05 10.18 12.54
N ILE A 51 -18.80 11.10 13.12
CA ILE A 51 -20.24 11.19 12.94
C ILE A 51 -20.57 11.61 11.50
N THR A 52 -19.78 12.54 10.94
CA THR A 52 -20.04 13.17 9.64
C THR A 52 -19.31 12.50 8.48
N THR A 53 -18.29 11.66 8.76
CA THR A 53 -17.53 10.99 7.68
C THR A 53 -18.42 10.07 6.85
N GLY A 54 -18.13 10.01 5.54
CA GLY A 54 -18.70 9.04 4.61
C GLY A 54 -18.03 7.65 4.66
N ALA A 55 -17.01 7.46 5.50
CA ALA A 55 -16.26 6.21 5.58
C ALA A 55 -17.16 5.00 5.90
N GLY A 56 -16.92 3.89 5.23
CA GLY A 56 -17.56 2.61 5.52
C GLY A 56 -17.18 2.03 6.89
N ALA A 57 -15.95 2.32 7.33
CA ALA A 57 -15.46 1.99 8.67
C ALA A 57 -14.35 2.95 9.12
N VAL A 58 -14.16 3.09 10.44
CA VAL A 58 -13.13 3.95 11.03
C VAL A 58 -12.28 3.17 12.02
N LEU A 59 -10.95 3.22 11.84
CA LEU A 59 -9.97 2.73 12.82
C LEU A 59 -9.95 3.65 14.03
N VAL A 60 -10.13 3.08 15.21
CA VAL A 60 -10.19 3.82 16.46
C VAL A 60 -9.43 3.11 17.58
N LYS A 61 -9.03 3.85 18.61
CA LYS A 61 -8.52 3.27 19.86
C LYS A 61 -9.64 2.65 20.70
N PRO A 62 -9.31 1.74 21.62
CA PRO A 62 -10.26 1.24 22.62
C PRO A 62 -10.90 2.40 23.40
N GLY A 63 -12.21 2.29 23.67
CA GLY A 63 -12.97 3.30 24.40
C GLY A 63 -13.62 4.38 23.54
N VAL A 64 -13.40 4.39 22.22
CA VAL A 64 -14.14 5.24 21.28
C VAL A 64 -15.44 4.56 20.90
N GLU A 65 -16.54 5.26 21.08
CA GLU A 65 -17.88 4.82 20.72
C GLU A 65 -18.52 5.81 19.74
N CYS A 66 -19.14 5.31 18.70
CA CYS A 66 -19.93 6.09 17.77
C CYS A 66 -21.09 5.24 17.24
N PRO A 67 -22.28 5.35 17.87
CA PRO A 67 -23.46 4.60 17.43
C PRO A 67 -23.79 4.88 15.96
N GLY A 68 -24.11 3.81 15.22
CA GLY A 68 -24.46 3.91 13.80
C GLY A 68 -23.27 3.97 12.83
N LYS A 69 -22.04 3.89 13.32
CA LYS A 69 -20.82 3.78 12.49
C LYS A 69 -20.13 2.43 12.73
N ASN A 70 -19.52 1.91 11.68
CA ASN A 70 -18.68 0.72 11.80
C ASN A 70 -17.29 1.15 12.29
N LEU A 71 -16.87 0.59 13.40
CA LEU A 71 -15.57 0.89 13.99
C LEU A 71 -14.69 -0.36 13.97
N LEU A 72 -13.44 -0.15 13.66
CA LEU A 72 -12.39 -1.16 13.80
C LEU A 72 -11.45 -0.73 14.93
N VAL A 73 -11.62 -1.37 16.08
CA VAL A 73 -10.86 -1.04 17.29
C VAL A 73 -9.51 -1.72 17.24
N VAL A 74 -8.45 -0.92 17.30
CA VAL A 74 -7.04 -1.36 17.25
C VAL A 74 -6.21 -0.62 18.31
N THR A 75 -5.10 -1.20 18.70
CA THR A 75 -4.20 -0.57 19.69
C THR A 75 -3.59 0.73 19.19
N ASP A 76 -3.15 0.74 17.93
CA ASP A 76 -2.58 1.91 17.26
C ASP A 76 -3.26 2.13 15.89
N PRO A 77 -4.23 3.06 15.80
CA PRO A 77 -4.92 3.36 14.54
C PRO A 77 -4.01 3.88 13.44
N TYR A 78 -2.94 4.57 13.77
CA TYR A 78 -2.01 5.12 12.78
C TYR A 78 -1.18 4.00 12.13
N ALA A 79 -0.60 3.11 12.94
CA ALA A 79 0.13 1.96 12.44
C ALA A 79 -0.78 0.99 11.66
N ALA A 80 -2.00 0.75 12.15
CA ALA A 80 -2.99 -0.08 11.47
C ALA A 80 -3.41 0.53 10.11
N PHE A 81 -3.54 1.85 10.03
CA PHE A 81 -3.84 2.54 8.77
C PHE A 81 -2.69 2.38 7.76
N GLY A 82 -1.43 2.48 8.20
CA GLY A 82 -0.26 2.20 7.36
C GLY A 82 -0.28 0.77 6.79
N ARG A 83 -0.58 -0.24 7.63
CA ARG A 83 -0.73 -1.65 7.20
C ARG A 83 -1.90 -1.83 6.20
N ALA A 84 -3.00 -1.13 6.42
CA ALA A 84 -4.13 -1.12 5.48
C ALA A 84 -3.75 -0.49 4.15
N LEU A 85 -3.01 0.64 4.16
CA LEU A 85 -2.49 1.26 2.94
C LEU A 85 -1.65 0.29 2.11
N GLU A 86 -0.77 -0.47 2.72
CA GLU A 86 0.03 -1.50 2.03
C GLU A 86 -0.84 -2.57 1.40
N LEU A 87 -1.93 -2.98 2.07
CA LEU A 87 -2.85 -3.99 1.56
C LEU A 87 -3.62 -3.50 0.32
N PHE A 88 -4.14 -2.26 0.36
CA PHE A 88 -4.94 -1.68 -0.74
C PHE A 88 -4.08 -1.10 -1.86
N HIS A 89 -2.89 -0.59 -1.56
CA HIS A 89 -1.94 -0.03 -2.53
C HIS A 89 -0.86 -1.04 -2.93
N ARG A 90 -1.16 -2.33 -2.92
CA ARG A 90 -0.26 -3.30 -3.55
C ARG A 90 -0.04 -2.87 -4.99
N ARG A 91 1.08 -2.18 -5.23
CA ARG A 91 1.56 -1.94 -6.60
C ARG A 91 1.65 -3.30 -7.26
N GLN A 92 0.86 -3.52 -8.31
CA GLN A 92 1.08 -4.68 -9.17
C GLN A 92 2.51 -4.57 -9.65
N ARG A 93 3.34 -5.53 -9.28
CA ARG A 93 4.69 -5.59 -9.82
C ARG A 93 4.56 -5.81 -11.33
N PRO A 94 5.26 -5.02 -12.14
CA PRO A 94 5.30 -5.27 -13.58
C PRO A 94 5.91 -6.64 -13.83
N ALA A 95 5.55 -7.26 -14.95
CA ALA A 95 6.12 -8.53 -15.34
C ALA A 95 7.65 -8.42 -15.46
N PRO A 96 8.41 -9.41 -14.98
CA PRO A 96 9.86 -9.43 -15.14
C PRO A 96 10.24 -9.43 -16.62
N GLY A 97 11.40 -8.85 -16.90
CA GLY A 97 11.97 -8.88 -18.24
C GLY A 97 12.72 -7.60 -18.61
N ILE A 98 13.54 -7.69 -19.63
CA ILE A 98 14.30 -6.59 -20.19
C ILE A 98 13.61 -6.11 -21.45
N HIS A 99 13.19 -4.85 -21.47
CA HIS A 99 12.57 -4.28 -22.68
C HIS A 99 13.58 -4.18 -23.82
N PRO A 100 13.20 -4.49 -25.08
CA PRO A 100 14.12 -4.46 -26.22
C PRO A 100 14.81 -3.12 -26.47
N GLN A 101 14.22 -2.02 -26.03
CA GLN A 101 14.78 -0.66 -26.12
C GLN A 101 15.65 -0.28 -24.91
N ALA A 102 15.89 -1.18 -23.97
CA ALA A 102 16.89 -0.98 -22.93
C ALA A 102 18.29 -1.29 -23.47
N ILE A 103 19.29 -0.58 -22.97
CA ILE A 103 20.69 -0.78 -23.33
C ILE A 103 21.38 -1.40 -22.12
N ILE A 104 21.80 -2.65 -22.27
CA ILE A 104 22.56 -3.37 -21.25
C ILE A 104 24.00 -3.48 -21.75
N ALA A 105 24.93 -2.81 -21.06
CA ALA A 105 26.34 -2.83 -21.44
C ALA A 105 26.97 -4.21 -21.19
N THR A 106 28.02 -4.51 -21.92
CA THR A 106 28.76 -5.78 -21.79
C THR A 106 29.28 -5.96 -20.36
N GLY A 107 29.06 -7.16 -19.82
CA GLY A 107 29.48 -7.49 -18.46
C GLY A 107 28.51 -7.04 -17.35
N ALA A 108 27.41 -6.38 -17.70
CA ALA A 108 26.33 -6.14 -16.72
C ALA A 108 25.54 -7.44 -16.47
N GLU A 109 25.17 -7.64 -15.21
CA GLU A 109 24.37 -8.77 -14.74
C GLU A 109 22.99 -8.30 -14.36
N VAL A 110 21.95 -8.83 -15.01
CA VAL A 110 20.55 -8.51 -14.72
C VAL A 110 19.84 -9.79 -14.32
N ASP A 111 19.30 -9.80 -13.11
CA ASP A 111 18.54 -10.96 -12.62
C ASP A 111 17.27 -11.17 -13.48
N PRO A 112 16.91 -12.42 -13.80
CA PRO A 112 15.72 -12.74 -14.58
C PRO A 112 14.41 -12.24 -14.00
N GLU A 113 14.33 -12.04 -12.70
CA GLU A 113 13.15 -11.48 -12.01
C GLU A 113 13.14 -9.94 -11.97
N ALA A 114 14.17 -9.26 -12.47
CA ALA A 114 14.17 -7.81 -12.61
C ALA A 114 13.30 -7.34 -13.76
N THR A 115 12.77 -6.13 -13.65
CA THR A 115 12.00 -5.46 -14.71
C THR A 115 12.75 -4.24 -15.20
N ILE A 116 13.15 -4.24 -16.46
CA ILE A 116 13.88 -3.14 -17.10
C ILE A 116 12.98 -2.54 -18.19
N TYR A 117 12.57 -1.31 -17.98
CA TYR A 117 11.72 -0.57 -18.92
C TYR A 117 12.50 -0.05 -20.14
N PRO A 118 11.80 0.43 -21.19
CA PRO A 118 12.46 1.04 -22.34
C PRO A 118 13.28 2.26 -21.94
N GLN A 119 14.34 2.54 -22.75
CA GLN A 119 15.23 3.70 -22.55
C GLN A 119 16.02 3.68 -21.24
N VAL A 120 16.13 2.52 -20.58
CA VAL A 120 17.04 2.32 -19.45
C VAL A 120 18.42 2.02 -20.00
N TYR A 121 19.46 2.61 -19.40
CA TYR A 121 20.85 2.27 -19.64
C TYR A 121 21.43 1.60 -18.40
N VAL A 122 22.04 0.44 -18.57
CA VAL A 122 22.76 -0.29 -17.50
C VAL A 122 24.23 -0.38 -17.90
N GLY A 123 25.09 0.24 -17.11
CA GLY A 123 26.53 0.35 -17.35
C GLY A 123 27.30 -0.99 -17.23
N ALA A 124 28.51 -1.01 -17.74
CA ALA A 124 29.37 -2.20 -17.73
C ALA A 124 29.65 -2.67 -16.31
N GLY A 125 29.57 -3.98 -16.06
CA GLY A 125 29.81 -4.56 -14.73
C GLY A 125 28.78 -4.21 -13.66
N ALA A 126 27.69 -3.54 -14.01
CA ALA A 126 26.59 -3.27 -13.07
C ALA A 126 25.82 -4.54 -12.75
N ILE A 127 25.31 -4.63 -11.52
CA ILE A 127 24.54 -5.77 -11.02
C ILE A 127 23.14 -5.31 -10.63
N ILE A 128 22.12 -5.88 -11.27
CA ILE A 128 20.71 -5.61 -10.98
C ILE A 128 20.10 -6.85 -10.34
N ALA A 129 19.73 -6.72 -9.05
CA ALA A 129 19.22 -7.84 -8.28
C ALA A 129 17.79 -8.23 -8.67
N ALA A 130 17.37 -9.42 -8.20
CA ALA A 130 16.02 -9.93 -8.35
C ALA A 130 14.99 -8.91 -7.90
N ARG A 131 13.89 -8.80 -8.67
CA ARG A 131 12.74 -7.93 -8.37
C ARG A 131 13.02 -6.42 -8.40
N ALA A 132 14.22 -5.98 -8.78
CA ALA A 132 14.48 -4.58 -9.07
C ALA A 132 13.62 -4.10 -10.24
N VAL A 133 13.13 -2.87 -10.18
CA VAL A 133 12.32 -2.24 -11.24
C VAL A 133 13.00 -0.96 -11.67
N LEU A 134 13.52 -0.94 -12.90
CA LEU A 134 14.15 0.25 -13.49
C LEU A 134 13.17 0.92 -14.47
N HIS A 135 12.68 2.08 -14.09
CA HIS A 135 11.71 2.85 -14.89
C HIS A 135 12.35 3.53 -16.10
N PRO A 136 11.55 3.95 -17.11
CA PRO A 136 12.08 4.59 -18.32
C PRO A 136 12.99 5.76 -18.03
N GLY A 137 14.12 5.84 -18.75
CA GLY A 137 15.10 6.94 -18.62
C GLY A 137 16.08 6.78 -17.46
N VAL A 138 16.00 5.69 -16.67
CA VAL A 138 16.99 5.42 -15.62
C VAL A 138 18.34 5.08 -16.22
N VAL A 139 19.40 5.67 -15.67
CA VAL A 139 20.80 5.39 -16.02
C VAL A 139 21.49 4.79 -14.80
N ILE A 140 22.01 3.58 -14.96
CA ILE A 140 22.85 2.90 -13.98
C ILE A 140 24.29 2.99 -14.45
N GLY A 141 25.18 3.54 -13.61
CA GLY A 141 26.59 3.68 -13.92
C GLY A 141 27.34 2.34 -13.91
N ASP A 142 28.56 2.37 -14.44
CA ASP A 142 29.44 1.19 -14.47
C ASP A 142 29.74 0.68 -13.05
N ASN A 143 29.76 -0.65 -12.89
CA ASN A 143 30.01 -1.34 -11.63
C ASN A 143 29.07 -0.97 -10.47
N ALA A 144 27.92 -0.35 -10.76
CA ALA A 144 26.91 -0.05 -9.75
C ALA A 144 26.09 -1.30 -9.40
N ALA A 145 25.54 -1.34 -8.17
CA ALA A 145 24.66 -2.41 -7.73
C ALA A 145 23.30 -1.84 -7.32
N VAL A 146 22.24 -2.46 -7.81
CA VAL A 146 20.85 -2.10 -7.49
C VAL A 146 20.18 -3.29 -6.81
N GLY A 147 19.70 -3.06 -5.57
CA GLY A 147 18.93 -4.04 -4.80
C GLY A 147 17.46 -4.16 -5.25
N ALA A 148 16.71 -5.04 -4.57
CA ALA A 148 15.28 -5.28 -4.81
C ALA A 148 14.41 -4.18 -4.22
#